data_baf2a30b1447fb53b3f4c81132f0ac06
#
_entry.id   baf2a30b1447fb53b3f4c81132f0ac06
#
_cell.length_a   1.000
_cell.length_b   1.000
_cell.length_c   1.000
_cell.angle_alpha   90.00
_cell.angle_beta   90.00
_cell.angle_gamma   90.00
#
_symmetry.space_group_name_H-M   'P 1'
#
loop_
_entity.id
_entity.type
_entity.pdbx_description
1 polymer ?
#
loop_
_entity_poly.entity_id
_entity_poly.type
_entity_poly.pdbx_seq_one_letter_code
_entity_poly.pdbx_strand_id
1 'polypeptide(L)'
;GGMSYPIPLTPENNFMPDMEQVWAEFLKKGYNPKKVKAMLINYPNNPLGATATKEYLQSIVEFCKKHHILLISDAAYTDMYFKPELKPMSILEIEGAKDIAVEFFSFSKPYAITGWRLGWVCGNAEAVKIFGKLKSTLDSGLFKALQKACAEILNSEEGEKYIEEANKRFKHSQDVFVKGLKEELGWGEFNIPDATFYLWLPIPPRYKSSVEFTDELMHKSGVIAVPGDAFGEYGKGFFRVSIVCSEEELKEAIRRMKADGFTWK
;
A
#
# COMPACT_ATOMS: atom_id res chain seq x y z
N GLY A 1 -11.10 11.56 17.49
CA GLY A 1 -11.73 12.80 17.12
C GLY A 1 -11.01 13.63 16.07
N GLY A 2 -10.07 13.10 15.27
CA GLY A 2 -9.46 13.82 14.16
C GLY A 2 -10.30 13.72 12.88
N MET A 3 -10.20 14.74 12.02
CA MET A 3 -10.71 14.69 10.65
C MET A 3 -9.54 14.46 9.70
N SER A 4 -9.71 13.56 8.71
CA SER A 4 -8.73 13.34 7.66
C SER A 4 -8.92 14.36 6.53
N TYR A 5 -7.80 14.83 5.98
CA TYR A 5 -7.74 15.58 4.73
C TYR A 5 -7.05 14.67 3.71
N PRO A 6 -7.78 14.13 2.71
CA PRO A 6 -7.19 13.23 1.74
C PRO A 6 -6.28 13.98 0.77
N ILE A 7 -5.14 13.37 0.46
CA ILE A 7 -4.17 13.88 -0.50
C ILE A 7 -4.22 12.96 -1.73
N PRO A 8 -4.48 13.49 -2.94
CA PRO A 8 -4.60 12.69 -4.14
C PRO A 8 -3.25 12.11 -4.57
N LEU A 9 -3.18 10.79 -4.70
CA LEU A 9 -2.10 10.07 -5.32
C LEU A 9 -2.54 9.65 -6.73
N THR A 10 -2.04 10.33 -7.75
CA THR A 10 -2.48 10.14 -9.13
C THR A 10 -1.30 9.84 -10.06
N PRO A 11 -1.55 9.27 -11.25
CA PRO A 11 -0.49 9.05 -12.23
C PRO A 11 0.23 10.35 -12.64
N GLU A 12 -0.49 11.47 -12.70
CA GLU A 12 0.05 12.78 -13.11
C GLU A 12 1.10 13.31 -12.15
N ASN A 13 0.99 12.97 -10.85
CA ASN A 13 1.99 13.32 -9.84
C ASN A 13 2.92 12.13 -9.51
N ASN A 14 2.93 11.07 -10.33
CA ASN A 14 3.67 9.83 -10.08
C ASN A 14 3.40 9.24 -8.69
N PHE A 15 2.19 9.44 -8.16
CA PHE A 15 1.78 9.05 -6.80
C PHE A 15 2.62 9.70 -5.69
N MET A 16 3.31 10.80 -5.99
CA MET A 16 4.18 11.57 -5.10
C MET A 16 3.82 13.08 -5.18
N PRO A 17 2.70 13.50 -4.58
CA PRO A 17 2.22 14.88 -4.68
C PRO A 17 3.17 15.87 -4.02
N ASP A 18 3.30 17.05 -4.62
CA ASP A 18 4.02 18.18 -4.04
C ASP A 18 3.29 18.70 -2.79
N MET A 19 3.90 18.53 -1.62
CA MET A 19 3.28 18.87 -0.34
C MET A 19 3.13 20.38 -0.13
N GLU A 20 3.97 21.21 -0.74
CA GLU A 20 3.79 22.68 -0.65
C GLU A 20 2.57 23.12 -1.47
N GLN A 21 2.31 22.51 -2.62
CA GLN A 21 1.09 22.76 -3.39
C GLN A 21 -0.16 22.28 -2.64
N VAL A 22 -0.11 21.06 -2.09
CA VAL A 22 -1.21 20.51 -1.26
C VAL A 22 -1.49 21.44 -0.07
N TRP A 23 -0.45 21.96 0.58
CA TRP A 23 -0.59 22.87 1.70
C TRP A 23 -1.21 24.21 1.29
N ALA A 24 -0.78 24.77 0.17
CA ALA A 24 -1.36 26.00 -0.37
C ALA A 24 -2.87 25.84 -0.67
N GLU A 25 -3.26 24.71 -1.26
CA GLU A 25 -4.69 24.40 -1.49
C GLU A 25 -5.47 24.20 -0.18
N PHE A 26 -4.88 23.52 0.80
CA PHE A 26 -5.47 23.33 2.13
C PHE A 26 -5.77 24.69 2.78
N LEU A 27 -4.84 25.63 2.73
CA LEU A 27 -5.03 26.98 3.25
C LEU A 27 -6.08 27.77 2.46
N LYS A 28 -6.07 27.67 1.12
CA LYS A 28 -7.04 28.33 0.24
C LYS A 28 -8.48 27.87 0.52
N LYS A 29 -8.65 26.60 0.91
CA LYS A 29 -9.95 26.04 1.35
C LYS A 29 -10.38 26.50 2.75
N GLY A 30 -9.59 27.35 3.44
CA GLY A 30 -9.92 27.92 4.73
C GLY A 30 -9.64 27.00 5.93
N TYR A 31 -8.91 25.91 5.75
CA TYR A 31 -8.53 25.04 6.87
C TYR A 31 -7.47 25.68 7.76
N ASN A 32 -7.54 25.39 9.05
CA ASN A 32 -6.61 25.95 10.03
C ASN A 32 -5.33 25.10 10.15
N PRO A 33 -4.14 25.60 9.74
CA PRO A 33 -2.89 24.86 9.78
C PRO A 33 -2.46 24.46 11.20
N LYS A 34 -2.83 25.21 12.23
CA LYS A 34 -2.51 24.88 13.64
C LYS A 34 -3.24 23.63 14.15
N LYS A 35 -4.29 23.19 13.45
CA LYS A 35 -5.04 21.96 13.79
C LYS A 35 -4.46 20.73 13.14
N VAL A 36 -3.56 20.82 12.16
CA VAL A 36 -2.87 19.67 11.58
C VAL A 36 -1.90 19.12 12.60
N LYS A 37 -2.02 17.83 12.93
CA LYS A 37 -1.22 17.17 13.97
C LYS A 37 -0.34 16.06 13.43
N ALA A 38 -0.81 15.36 12.41
CA ALA A 38 -0.09 14.25 11.83
C ALA A 38 -0.33 14.18 10.33
N MET A 39 0.64 13.63 9.61
CA MET A 39 0.56 13.19 8.23
C MET A 39 0.79 11.68 8.22
N LEU A 40 -0.09 10.95 7.53
CA LEU A 40 0.08 9.52 7.30
C LEU A 40 0.48 9.30 5.86
N ILE A 41 1.56 8.56 5.65
CA ILE A 41 2.00 8.08 4.34
C ILE A 41 2.02 6.55 4.34
N ASN A 42 1.82 5.94 3.16
CA ASN A 42 1.92 4.49 2.97
C ASN A 42 2.67 4.22 1.66
N TYR A 43 3.94 3.83 1.78
CA TYR A 43 4.78 3.43 0.66
C TYR A 43 5.62 2.20 1.07
N PRO A 44 5.62 1.12 0.26
CA PRO A 44 4.78 0.87 -0.90
C PRO A 44 3.28 0.93 -0.57
N ASN A 45 2.51 1.50 -1.50
CA ASN A 45 1.13 1.90 -1.25
C ASN A 45 0.12 0.77 -1.48
N ASN A 46 -0.85 0.66 -0.65
CA ASN A 46 -2.09 -0.06 -0.88
C ASN A 46 -3.20 0.99 -1.11
N PRO A 47 -3.82 1.03 -2.30
CA PRO A 47 -3.93 -0.02 -3.33
C PRO A 47 -2.97 0.07 -4.52
N LEU A 48 -2.17 1.12 -4.66
CA LEU A 48 -1.50 1.50 -5.91
C LEU A 48 -0.26 0.66 -6.24
N GLY A 49 0.38 0.05 -5.21
CA GLY A 49 1.70 -0.57 -5.33
C GLY A 49 2.83 0.44 -5.58
N ALA A 50 2.54 1.73 -5.54
CA ALA A 50 3.51 2.79 -5.76
C ALA A 50 4.55 2.83 -4.63
N THR A 51 5.81 3.09 -5.00
CA THR A 51 6.94 3.33 -4.10
C THR A 51 7.30 4.81 -4.08
N ALA A 52 8.01 5.25 -3.04
CA ALA A 52 8.51 6.61 -2.93
C ALA A 52 10.01 6.66 -3.21
N THR A 53 10.49 7.73 -3.85
CA THR A 53 11.92 7.97 -3.99
C THR A 53 12.52 8.58 -2.72
N LYS A 54 13.85 8.47 -2.57
CA LYS A 54 14.56 9.07 -1.45
C LYS A 54 14.34 10.58 -1.37
N GLU A 55 14.39 11.25 -2.51
CA GLU A 55 14.21 12.69 -2.63
C GLU A 55 12.81 13.10 -2.19
N TYR A 56 11.81 12.32 -2.56
CA TYR A 56 10.43 12.56 -2.12
C TYR A 56 10.27 12.35 -0.60
N LEU A 57 10.82 11.27 -0.06
CA LEU A 57 10.80 11.03 1.39
C LEU A 57 11.51 12.14 2.16
N GLN A 58 12.64 12.65 1.64
CA GLN A 58 13.37 13.78 2.20
C GLN A 58 12.48 15.03 2.23
N SER A 59 11.80 15.34 1.11
CA SER A 59 10.90 16.51 1.05
C SER A 59 9.72 16.41 2.03
N ILE A 60 9.19 15.20 2.25
CA ILE A 60 8.14 14.95 3.26
C ILE A 60 8.66 15.21 4.67
N VAL A 61 9.86 14.73 4.99
CA VAL A 61 10.48 14.97 6.32
C VAL A 61 10.69 16.45 6.55
N GLU A 62 11.25 17.17 5.58
CA GLU A 62 11.48 18.63 5.66
C GLU A 62 10.16 19.40 5.83
N PHE A 63 9.13 19.04 5.05
CA PHE A 63 7.79 19.61 5.16
C PHE A 63 7.22 19.38 6.58
N CYS A 64 7.27 18.16 7.09
CA CYS A 64 6.75 17.84 8.43
C CYS A 64 7.51 18.56 9.53
N LYS A 65 8.83 18.70 9.43
CA LYS A 65 9.65 19.50 10.36
C LYS A 65 9.26 20.97 10.33
N LYS A 66 9.17 21.57 9.15
CA LYS A 66 8.78 22.96 8.92
C LYS A 66 7.44 23.31 9.56
N HIS A 67 6.48 22.41 9.46
CA HIS A 67 5.10 22.61 9.92
C HIS A 67 4.78 21.99 11.29
N HIS A 68 5.75 21.40 11.97
CA HIS A 68 5.59 20.73 13.27
C HIS A 68 4.51 19.62 13.24
N ILE A 69 4.53 18.80 12.20
CA ILE A 69 3.60 17.69 11.95
C ILE A 69 4.29 16.38 12.29
N LEU A 70 3.63 15.51 13.08
CA LEU A 70 4.10 14.15 13.30
C LEU A 70 3.93 13.35 12.00
N LEU A 71 5.01 12.75 11.50
CA LEU A 71 4.95 11.86 10.34
C LEU A 71 4.70 10.42 10.80
N ILE A 72 3.67 9.80 10.23
CA ILE A 72 3.32 8.39 10.46
C ILE A 72 3.54 7.66 9.14
N SER A 73 4.52 6.76 9.10
CA SER A 73 4.80 5.90 7.95
C SER A 73 4.19 4.52 8.17
N ASP A 74 3.25 4.13 7.31
CA ASP A 74 2.75 2.75 7.22
C ASP A 74 3.61 1.98 6.22
N ALA A 75 4.55 1.20 6.74
CA ALA A 75 5.59 0.48 6.02
C ALA A 75 5.30 -1.04 5.92
N ALA A 76 4.02 -1.43 5.89
CA ALA A 76 3.62 -2.83 5.90
C ALA A 76 4.08 -3.63 4.67
N TYR A 77 4.55 -2.99 3.61
CA TYR A 77 4.92 -3.60 2.34
C TYR A 77 6.38 -3.37 1.93
N THR A 78 7.24 -2.86 2.80
CA THR A 78 8.64 -2.51 2.48
C THR A 78 9.49 -3.67 2.00
N ASP A 79 9.18 -4.89 2.44
CA ASP A 79 9.91 -6.09 2.02
C ASP A 79 9.30 -6.75 0.76
N MET A 80 8.29 -6.11 0.15
CA MET A 80 7.58 -6.63 -1.02
C MET A 80 7.92 -5.79 -2.26
N TYR A 81 9.04 -6.10 -2.90
CA TYR A 81 9.57 -5.42 -4.09
C TYR A 81 10.09 -6.45 -5.10
N PHE A 82 10.06 -6.10 -6.38
CA PHE A 82 10.34 -7.06 -7.46
C PHE A 82 11.72 -6.90 -8.09
N LYS A 83 12.41 -5.79 -7.80
CA LYS A 83 13.75 -5.51 -8.29
C LYS A 83 14.62 -5.04 -7.12
N PRO A 84 15.82 -5.61 -6.91
CA PRO A 84 16.68 -5.26 -5.78
C PRO A 84 17.02 -3.75 -5.72
N GLU A 85 17.22 -3.13 -6.88
CA GLU A 85 17.51 -1.69 -7.01
C GLU A 85 16.34 -0.78 -6.64
N LEU A 86 15.13 -1.35 -6.54
CA LEU A 86 13.90 -0.64 -6.16
C LEU A 86 13.45 -1.00 -4.74
N LYS A 87 14.34 -1.59 -3.93
CA LYS A 87 14.04 -1.87 -2.52
C LYS A 87 13.54 -0.61 -1.83
N PRO A 88 12.32 -0.62 -1.26
CA PRO A 88 11.78 0.53 -0.56
C PRO A 88 12.67 0.93 0.64
N MET A 89 12.87 2.23 0.79
CA MET A 89 13.63 2.80 1.90
C MET A 89 12.74 3.02 3.10
N SER A 90 13.25 2.76 4.30
CA SER A 90 12.60 3.20 5.55
C SER A 90 12.64 4.72 5.65
N ILE A 91 11.52 5.34 6.10
CA ILE A 91 11.53 6.78 6.39
C ILE A 91 12.58 7.15 7.45
N LEU A 92 12.92 6.21 8.33
CA LEU A 92 13.89 6.43 9.40
C LEU A 92 15.36 6.44 8.93
N GLU A 93 15.63 6.10 7.67
CA GLU A 93 16.92 6.28 7.01
C GLU A 93 17.12 7.72 6.52
N ILE A 94 16.05 8.50 6.44
CA ILE A 94 16.08 9.91 6.04
C ILE A 94 16.60 10.76 7.20
N GLU A 95 17.50 11.69 6.90
CA GLU A 95 18.11 12.56 7.90
C GLU A 95 17.05 13.40 8.63
N GLY A 96 17.09 13.34 9.96
CA GLY A 96 16.18 14.05 10.85
C GLY A 96 14.77 13.46 10.95
N ALA A 97 14.47 12.36 10.27
CA ALA A 97 13.16 11.71 10.38
C ALA A 97 12.90 11.17 11.78
N LYS A 98 13.91 10.65 12.47
CA LYS A 98 13.76 10.11 13.83
C LYS A 98 13.27 11.12 14.86
N ASP A 99 13.39 12.41 14.56
CA ASP A 99 12.93 13.48 15.47
C ASP A 99 11.41 13.71 15.36
N ILE A 100 10.80 13.34 14.22
CA ILE A 100 9.40 13.70 13.91
C ILE A 100 8.58 12.54 13.34
N ALA A 101 9.17 11.36 13.13
CA ALA A 101 8.47 10.25 12.50
C ALA A 101 8.37 9.02 13.39
N VAL A 102 7.30 8.26 13.17
CA VAL A 102 7.16 6.87 13.58
C VAL A 102 6.84 6.03 12.36
N GLU A 103 7.38 4.82 12.31
CA GLU A 103 7.17 3.89 11.21
C GLU A 103 6.63 2.57 11.73
N PHE A 104 5.56 2.09 11.10
CA PHE A 104 4.85 0.87 11.46
C PHE A 104 5.13 -0.22 10.44
N PHE A 105 5.60 -1.36 10.91
CA PHE A 105 5.91 -2.54 10.12
C PHE A 105 4.96 -3.69 10.47
N SER A 106 4.84 -4.65 9.55
CA SER A 106 3.96 -5.79 9.71
C SER A 106 4.62 -7.09 9.25
N PHE A 107 4.49 -8.15 10.01
CA PHE A 107 4.81 -9.50 9.56
C PHE A 107 3.75 -10.11 8.65
N SER A 108 2.55 -9.54 8.66
CA SER A 108 1.38 -10.08 7.95
C SER A 108 1.60 -10.27 6.46
N LYS A 109 2.32 -9.34 5.80
CA LYS A 109 2.43 -9.29 4.35
C LYS A 109 3.68 -9.99 3.84
N PRO A 110 4.90 -9.62 4.27
CA PRO A 110 6.12 -10.25 3.77
C PRO A 110 6.22 -11.73 4.13
N TYR A 111 5.72 -12.14 5.30
CA TYR A 111 5.78 -13.53 5.78
C TYR A 111 4.47 -14.32 5.64
N ALA A 112 3.45 -13.75 5.01
CA ALA A 112 2.14 -14.39 4.80
C ALA A 112 1.45 -14.91 6.08
N ILE A 113 1.73 -14.28 7.24
CA ILE A 113 1.18 -14.66 8.55
C ILE A 113 0.14 -13.66 9.07
N THR A 114 -0.75 -13.24 8.21
CA THR A 114 -1.80 -12.24 8.53
C THR A 114 -2.61 -12.61 9.77
N GLY A 115 -2.88 -13.90 10.01
CA GLY A 115 -3.61 -14.40 11.17
C GLY A 115 -2.90 -14.23 12.52
N TRP A 116 -1.58 -14.05 12.53
CA TRP A 116 -0.81 -13.89 13.77
C TRP A 116 -0.95 -12.51 14.41
N ARG A 117 -1.43 -11.52 13.68
CA ARG A 117 -1.73 -10.17 14.16
C ARG A 117 -0.52 -9.50 14.85
N LEU A 118 0.67 -9.60 14.25
CA LEU A 118 1.91 -9.06 14.78
C LEU A 118 2.53 -8.02 13.84
N GLY A 119 3.02 -6.94 14.42
CA GLY A 119 3.79 -5.87 13.79
C GLY A 119 4.59 -5.15 14.86
N TRP A 120 5.37 -4.16 14.45
CA TRP A 120 6.14 -3.32 15.37
C TRP A 120 6.16 -1.87 14.91
N VAL A 121 6.52 -0.99 15.82
CA VAL A 121 6.70 0.43 15.55
C VAL A 121 8.05 0.88 16.10
N CYS A 122 8.73 1.74 15.36
CA CYS A 122 9.94 2.43 15.80
C CYS A 122 9.96 3.88 15.30
N GLY A 123 10.92 4.67 15.79
CA GLY A 123 11.06 6.08 15.41
C GLY A 123 11.17 7.01 16.62
N ASN A 124 10.47 8.14 16.57
CA ASN A 124 10.51 9.16 17.62
C ASN A 124 10.21 8.55 18.99
N ALA A 125 11.14 8.72 19.93
CA ALA A 125 11.09 8.05 21.24
C ALA A 125 9.87 8.46 22.10
N GLU A 126 9.45 9.73 22.01
CA GLU A 126 8.30 10.21 22.76
C GLU A 126 6.99 9.63 22.20
N ALA A 127 6.85 9.64 20.88
CA ALA A 127 5.68 9.08 20.20
C ALA A 127 5.58 7.56 20.45
N VAL A 128 6.69 6.81 20.36
CA VAL A 128 6.72 5.37 20.67
C VAL A 128 6.37 5.12 22.13
N LYS A 129 6.86 5.94 23.06
CA LYS A 129 6.53 5.83 24.50
C LYS A 129 5.03 6.06 24.75
N ILE A 130 4.44 7.06 24.11
CA ILE A 130 2.99 7.34 24.21
C ILE A 130 2.19 6.18 23.65
N PHE A 131 2.56 5.69 22.47
CA PHE A 131 1.95 4.51 21.85
C PHE A 131 2.01 3.30 22.78
N GLY A 132 3.17 3.00 23.38
CA GLY A 132 3.34 1.89 24.31
C GLY A 132 2.43 1.98 25.53
N LYS A 133 2.27 3.18 26.11
CA LYS A 133 1.33 3.41 27.22
C LYS A 133 -0.12 3.15 26.82
N LEU A 134 -0.54 3.64 25.65
CA LEU A 134 -1.89 3.42 25.15
C LEU A 134 -2.13 1.93 24.89
N LYS A 135 -1.18 1.28 24.21
CA LYS A 135 -1.26 -0.15 23.87
C LYS A 135 -1.38 -1.04 25.11
N SER A 136 -0.64 -0.76 26.18
CA SER A 136 -0.73 -1.53 27.42
C SER A 136 -2.12 -1.51 28.05
N THR A 137 -2.90 -0.46 27.79
CA THR A 137 -4.28 -0.33 28.27
C THR A 137 -5.28 -1.01 27.32
N LEU A 138 -4.98 -1.04 25.99
CA LEU A 138 -5.89 -1.56 24.98
C LEU A 138 -5.91 -3.09 24.93
N ASP A 139 -4.76 -3.76 25.02
CA ASP A 139 -4.64 -5.19 24.79
C ASP A 139 -3.78 -5.96 25.81
N SER A 140 -3.29 -5.29 26.85
CA SER A 140 -2.46 -5.88 27.91
C SER A 140 -1.17 -6.57 27.41
N GLY A 141 -0.91 -6.57 26.13
CA GLY A 141 0.26 -7.16 25.46
C GLY A 141 -0.05 -8.32 24.52
N LEU A 142 0.93 -8.66 23.70
CA LEU A 142 0.85 -9.72 22.71
C LEU A 142 1.47 -11.02 23.25
N PHE A 143 1.06 -12.15 22.69
CA PHE A 143 1.61 -13.47 23.04
C PHE A 143 3.11 -13.53 22.78
N LYS A 144 3.89 -13.74 23.86
CA LYS A 144 5.38 -13.64 23.82
C LYS A 144 6.05 -14.65 22.91
N ALA A 145 5.47 -15.85 22.74
CA ALA A 145 6.05 -16.87 21.86
C ALA A 145 6.06 -16.39 20.40
N LEU A 146 4.97 -15.77 19.93
CA LEU A 146 4.90 -15.20 18.57
C LEU A 146 5.91 -14.07 18.39
N GLN A 147 6.07 -13.20 19.40
CA GLN A 147 7.04 -12.11 19.33
C GLN A 147 8.47 -12.64 19.19
N LYS A 148 8.83 -13.70 19.95
CA LYS A 148 10.16 -14.33 19.87
C LYS A 148 10.37 -15.00 18.51
N ALA A 149 9.43 -15.82 18.06
CA ALA A 149 9.53 -16.48 16.75
C ALA A 149 9.70 -15.47 15.61
N CYS A 150 8.94 -14.37 15.64
CA CYS A 150 9.04 -13.32 14.63
C CYS A 150 10.38 -12.54 14.73
N ALA A 151 10.89 -12.33 15.94
CA ALA A 151 12.20 -11.71 16.12
C ALA A 151 13.33 -12.61 15.61
N GLU A 152 13.22 -13.92 15.79
CA GLU A 152 14.20 -14.88 15.26
C GLU A 152 14.18 -14.90 13.72
N ILE A 153 13.00 -15.03 13.10
CA ILE A 153 12.90 -15.07 11.63
C ILE A 153 13.36 -13.76 10.98
N LEU A 154 13.09 -12.62 11.60
CA LEU A 154 13.50 -11.30 11.11
C LEU A 154 15.04 -11.14 11.05
N ASN A 155 15.77 -11.86 11.91
CA ASN A 155 17.23 -11.80 12.01
C ASN A 155 17.90 -13.07 11.45
N SER A 156 17.19 -13.88 10.67
CA SER A 156 17.71 -15.14 10.13
C SER A 156 17.91 -15.09 8.61
N GLU A 157 18.86 -15.85 8.10
CA GLU A 157 19.05 -16.07 6.66
C GLU A 157 17.83 -16.74 6.03
N GLU A 158 17.14 -17.61 6.76
CA GLU A 158 15.93 -18.29 6.30
C GLU A 158 14.79 -17.28 6.06
N GLY A 159 14.69 -16.27 6.92
CA GLY A 159 13.72 -15.18 6.76
C GLY A 159 13.99 -14.34 5.52
N GLU A 160 15.25 -14.00 5.27
CA GLU A 160 15.68 -13.27 4.06
C GLU A 160 15.37 -14.10 2.79
N LYS A 161 15.78 -15.37 2.76
CA LYS A 161 15.50 -16.27 1.63
C LYS A 161 14.00 -16.42 1.37
N TYR A 162 13.19 -16.54 2.44
CA TYR A 162 11.73 -16.60 2.29
C TYR A 162 11.17 -15.37 1.58
N ILE A 163 11.60 -14.17 1.98
CA ILE A 163 11.17 -12.91 1.36
C ILE A 163 11.57 -12.85 -0.12
N GLU A 164 12.80 -13.21 -0.44
CA GLU A 164 13.29 -13.26 -1.84
C GLU A 164 12.44 -14.21 -2.71
N GLU A 165 12.16 -15.40 -2.21
CA GLU A 165 11.32 -16.38 -2.91
C GLU A 165 9.86 -15.92 -3.03
N ALA A 166 9.32 -15.30 -1.99
CA ALA A 166 7.97 -14.72 -2.01
C ALA A 166 7.87 -13.61 -3.06
N ASN A 167 8.85 -12.72 -3.12
CA ASN A 167 8.89 -11.64 -4.11
C ASN A 167 8.99 -12.18 -5.55
N LYS A 168 9.77 -13.23 -5.80
CA LYS A 168 9.83 -13.91 -7.10
C LYS A 168 8.46 -14.50 -7.50
N ARG A 169 7.76 -15.15 -6.54
CA ARG A 169 6.42 -15.69 -6.77
C ARG A 169 5.41 -14.59 -7.09
N PHE A 170 5.39 -13.49 -6.31
CA PHE A 170 4.48 -12.38 -6.58
C PHE A 170 4.75 -11.70 -7.91
N LYS A 171 6.02 -11.54 -8.28
CA LYS A 171 6.38 -11.01 -9.61
C LYS A 171 5.88 -11.92 -10.72
N HIS A 172 6.06 -13.23 -10.58
CA HIS A 172 5.55 -14.20 -11.56
C HIS A 172 4.02 -14.14 -11.66
N SER A 173 3.30 -14.11 -10.53
CA SER A 173 1.85 -13.96 -10.51
C SER A 173 1.39 -12.67 -11.19
N GLN A 174 2.12 -11.57 -10.97
CA GLN A 174 1.85 -10.30 -11.65
C GLN A 174 2.00 -10.44 -13.17
N ASP A 175 3.09 -11.05 -13.63
CA ASP A 175 3.36 -11.21 -15.06
C ASP A 175 2.29 -12.06 -15.74
N VAL A 176 1.88 -13.17 -15.12
CA VAL A 176 0.81 -14.04 -15.61
C VAL A 176 -0.50 -13.28 -15.74
N PHE A 177 -0.91 -12.57 -14.69
CA PHE A 177 -2.19 -11.86 -14.69
C PHE A 177 -2.20 -10.67 -15.65
N VAL A 178 -1.13 -9.86 -15.65
CA VAL A 178 -0.97 -8.73 -16.58
C VAL A 178 -0.98 -9.19 -18.05
N LYS A 179 -0.28 -10.30 -18.35
CA LYS A 179 -0.30 -10.90 -19.67
C LYS A 179 -1.72 -11.29 -20.10
N GLY A 180 -2.48 -11.96 -19.24
CA GLY A 180 -3.87 -12.32 -19.50
C GLY A 180 -4.77 -11.10 -19.74
N LEU A 181 -4.61 -10.05 -18.92
CA LEU A 181 -5.36 -8.80 -19.10
C LEU A 181 -5.08 -8.17 -20.48
N LYS A 182 -3.81 -8.07 -20.89
CA LYS A 182 -3.41 -7.42 -22.14
C LYS A 182 -3.74 -8.26 -23.36
N GLU A 183 -3.29 -9.52 -23.39
CA GLU A 183 -3.36 -10.37 -24.58
C GLU A 183 -4.75 -11.02 -24.77
N GLU A 184 -5.44 -11.37 -23.70
CA GLU A 184 -6.71 -12.11 -23.80
C GLU A 184 -7.94 -11.22 -23.62
N LEU A 185 -7.86 -10.21 -22.76
CA LEU A 185 -8.98 -9.33 -22.44
C LEU A 185 -8.87 -7.94 -23.10
N GLY A 186 -7.72 -7.65 -23.74
CA GLY A 186 -7.51 -6.41 -24.49
C GLY A 186 -7.38 -5.16 -23.61
N TRP A 187 -7.02 -5.31 -22.33
CA TRP A 187 -6.71 -4.17 -21.47
C TRP A 187 -5.57 -3.35 -22.06
N GLY A 188 -5.75 -2.03 -22.16
CA GLY A 188 -4.74 -1.09 -22.63
C GLY A 188 -3.60 -0.86 -21.63
N GLU A 189 -2.98 0.32 -21.72
CA GLU A 189 -1.93 0.69 -20.78
C GLU A 189 -2.50 1.05 -19.40
N PHE A 190 -1.85 0.53 -18.37
CA PHE A 190 -2.11 0.83 -16.97
C PHE A 190 -0.80 0.73 -16.18
N ASN A 191 -0.76 1.33 -15.00
CA ASN A 191 0.43 1.25 -14.15
C ASN A 191 0.66 -0.18 -13.66
N ILE A 192 1.86 -0.72 -13.89
CA ILE A 192 2.30 -2.02 -13.38
C ILE A 192 3.31 -1.72 -12.27
N PRO A 193 2.95 -1.94 -10.99
CA PRO A 193 3.82 -1.58 -9.88
C PRO A 193 5.01 -2.53 -9.74
N ASP A 194 6.12 -2.02 -9.19
CA ASP A 194 7.31 -2.79 -8.85
C ASP A 194 7.30 -3.31 -7.40
N ALA A 195 6.19 -3.17 -6.70
CA ALA A 195 6.04 -3.56 -5.30
C ALA A 195 4.62 -4.03 -4.99
N THR A 196 4.46 -4.71 -3.85
CA THR A 196 3.21 -5.28 -3.34
C THR A 196 2.66 -6.43 -4.19
N PHE A 197 1.57 -7.03 -3.76
CA PHE A 197 0.79 -8.01 -4.54
C PHE A 197 -0.54 -7.43 -5.03
N TYR A 198 -0.61 -6.12 -5.19
CA TYR A 198 -1.80 -5.44 -5.71
C TYR A 198 -1.59 -4.93 -7.12
N LEU A 199 -2.66 -4.99 -7.90
CA LEU A 199 -2.79 -4.25 -9.15
C LEU A 199 -3.95 -3.28 -9.02
N TRP A 200 -3.71 -2.03 -9.43
CA TRP A 200 -4.69 -0.97 -9.48
C TRP A 200 -5.03 -0.70 -10.93
N LEU A 201 -6.23 -1.11 -11.32
CA LEU A 201 -6.63 -1.22 -12.71
C LEU A 201 -7.80 -0.29 -13.01
N PRO A 202 -7.83 0.39 -14.17
CA PRO A 202 -9.00 1.12 -14.59
C PRO A 202 -10.14 0.16 -14.94
N ILE A 203 -11.39 0.56 -14.70
CA ILE A 203 -12.56 -0.20 -15.18
C ILE A 203 -12.75 0.00 -16.68
N PRO A 204 -13.31 -0.98 -17.41
CA PRO A 204 -13.66 -0.80 -18.81
C PRO A 204 -14.62 0.39 -19.01
N PRO A 205 -14.46 1.18 -20.11
CA PRO A 205 -15.20 2.44 -20.31
C PRO A 205 -16.72 2.32 -20.36
N ARG A 206 -17.24 1.12 -20.64
CA ARG A 206 -18.68 0.85 -20.67
C ARG A 206 -19.36 0.88 -19.30
N TYR A 207 -18.58 0.76 -18.21
CA TYR A 207 -19.11 0.81 -16.85
C TYR A 207 -19.14 2.23 -16.30
N LYS A 208 -20.23 2.55 -15.58
CA LYS A 208 -20.45 3.89 -15.01
C LYS A 208 -19.74 4.05 -13.66
N SER A 209 -19.50 2.96 -12.94
CA SER A 209 -18.85 2.99 -11.64
C SER A 209 -18.02 1.72 -11.38
N SER A 210 -17.03 1.83 -10.51
CA SER A 210 -16.24 0.68 -10.10
C SER A 210 -17.04 -0.32 -9.24
N VAL A 211 -18.05 0.14 -8.54
CA VAL A 211 -18.99 -0.72 -7.77
C VAL A 211 -19.80 -1.58 -8.72
N GLU A 212 -20.40 -1.00 -9.77
CA GLU A 212 -21.15 -1.74 -10.79
C GLU A 212 -20.28 -2.81 -11.46
N PHE A 213 -19.05 -2.43 -11.86
CA PHE A 213 -18.10 -3.35 -12.49
C PHE A 213 -17.73 -4.52 -11.58
N THR A 214 -17.32 -4.25 -10.34
CA THR A 214 -16.86 -5.30 -9.42
C THR A 214 -17.98 -6.20 -8.94
N ASP A 215 -19.20 -5.68 -8.80
CA ASP A 215 -20.40 -6.46 -8.47
C ASP A 215 -20.75 -7.44 -9.60
N GLU A 216 -20.79 -6.95 -10.84
CA GLU A 216 -21.05 -7.78 -12.01
C GLU A 216 -19.95 -8.83 -12.22
N LEU A 217 -18.68 -8.46 -12.03
CA LEU A 217 -17.52 -9.35 -12.13
C LEU A 217 -17.64 -10.52 -11.12
N MET A 218 -18.01 -10.20 -9.88
CA MET A 218 -18.19 -11.21 -8.84
C MET A 218 -19.35 -12.16 -9.18
N HIS A 219 -20.50 -11.63 -9.57
CA HIS A 219 -21.70 -12.45 -9.79
C HIS A 219 -21.62 -13.33 -11.05
N LYS A 220 -21.01 -12.82 -12.13
CA LYS A 220 -20.91 -13.57 -13.39
C LYS A 220 -19.70 -14.49 -13.45
N SER A 221 -18.52 -13.98 -13.12
CA SER A 221 -17.26 -14.74 -13.30
C SER A 221 -16.75 -15.34 -11.99
N GLY A 222 -17.33 -15.02 -10.83
CA GLY A 222 -16.83 -15.46 -9.53
C GLY A 222 -15.45 -14.85 -9.18
N VAL A 223 -15.05 -13.77 -9.84
CA VAL A 223 -13.80 -13.06 -9.59
C VAL A 223 -14.05 -11.89 -8.65
N ILE A 224 -13.43 -11.95 -7.47
CA ILE A 224 -13.61 -10.93 -6.43
C ILE A 224 -12.54 -9.85 -6.57
N ALA A 225 -12.97 -8.61 -6.72
CA ALA A 225 -12.12 -7.43 -6.74
C ALA A 225 -12.70 -6.36 -5.81
N VAL A 226 -11.88 -5.40 -5.41
CA VAL A 226 -12.32 -4.30 -4.54
C VAL A 226 -12.54 -3.05 -5.39
N PRO A 227 -13.75 -2.46 -5.37
CA PRO A 227 -14.02 -1.22 -6.10
C PRO A 227 -13.14 -0.09 -5.57
N GLY A 228 -12.68 0.77 -6.47
CA GLY A 228 -11.79 1.88 -6.10
C GLY A 228 -12.45 2.89 -5.17
N ASP A 229 -13.76 3.04 -5.24
CA ASP A 229 -14.53 3.89 -4.33
C ASP A 229 -14.30 3.54 -2.85
N ALA A 230 -13.96 2.28 -2.53
CA ALA A 230 -13.63 1.85 -1.17
C ALA A 230 -12.32 2.45 -0.63
N PHE A 231 -11.50 3.04 -1.51
CA PHE A 231 -10.24 3.70 -1.15
C PHE A 231 -10.35 5.24 -1.14
N GLY A 232 -11.55 5.76 -1.31
CA GLY A 232 -11.82 7.19 -1.28
C GLY A 232 -12.19 7.79 -2.62
N GLU A 233 -12.38 9.10 -2.64
CA GLU A 233 -12.91 9.83 -3.80
C GLU A 233 -12.05 9.70 -5.06
N TYR A 234 -10.74 9.64 -4.90
CA TYR A 234 -9.78 9.52 -6.00
C TYR A 234 -9.66 8.10 -6.56
N GLY A 235 -10.34 7.13 -5.95
CA GLY A 235 -10.40 5.74 -6.43
C GLY A 235 -11.48 5.46 -7.46
N LYS A 236 -12.36 6.43 -7.75
CA LYS A 236 -13.43 6.27 -8.75
C LYS A 236 -12.88 5.93 -10.12
N GLY A 237 -13.51 4.99 -10.80
CA GLY A 237 -13.07 4.53 -12.13
C GLY A 237 -11.94 3.48 -12.10
N PHE A 238 -11.54 3.04 -10.91
CA PHE A 238 -10.52 2.00 -10.73
C PHE A 238 -11.05 0.85 -9.87
N PHE A 239 -10.32 -0.26 -9.88
CA PHE A 239 -10.53 -1.38 -8.97
C PHE A 239 -9.19 -2.00 -8.59
N ARG A 240 -9.15 -2.66 -7.43
CA ARG A 240 -7.96 -3.36 -6.94
C ARG A 240 -8.16 -4.87 -7.02
N VAL A 241 -7.17 -5.57 -7.54
CA VAL A 241 -7.04 -7.03 -7.40
C VAL A 241 -5.83 -7.38 -6.55
N SER A 242 -5.89 -8.52 -5.87
CA SER A 242 -4.77 -9.15 -5.17
C SER A 242 -4.35 -10.40 -5.93
N ILE A 243 -3.06 -10.48 -6.28
CA ILE A 243 -2.50 -11.60 -7.09
C ILE A 243 -1.85 -12.66 -6.19
N VAL A 244 -2.50 -13.00 -5.07
CA VAL A 244 -2.00 -13.96 -4.07
C VAL A 244 -2.43 -15.41 -4.34
N CYS A 245 -3.16 -15.63 -5.43
CA CYS A 245 -3.62 -16.95 -5.86
C CYS A 245 -2.53 -17.72 -6.62
N SER A 246 -2.76 -19.02 -6.84
CA SER A 246 -1.90 -19.82 -7.71
C SER A 246 -1.96 -19.37 -9.17
N GLU A 247 -0.97 -19.76 -9.97
CA GLU A 247 -0.95 -19.45 -11.41
C GLU A 247 -2.19 -20.00 -12.12
N GLU A 248 -2.62 -21.20 -11.75
CA GLU A 248 -3.80 -21.87 -12.29
C GLU A 248 -5.07 -21.06 -12.00
N GLU A 249 -5.22 -20.58 -10.78
CA GLU A 249 -6.37 -19.74 -10.38
C GLU A 249 -6.37 -18.40 -11.09
N LEU A 250 -5.20 -17.77 -11.29
CA LEU A 250 -5.09 -16.52 -12.03
C LEU A 250 -5.46 -16.71 -13.51
N LYS A 251 -4.99 -17.78 -14.14
CA LYS A 251 -5.37 -18.13 -15.52
C LYS A 251 -6.86 -18.44 -15.64
N GLU A 252 -7.41 -19.16 -14.67
CA GLU A 252 -8.85 -19.47 -14.63
C GLU A 252 -9.69 -18.21 -14.47
N ALA A 253 -9.25 -17.24 -13.64
CA ALA A 253 -9.91 -15.95 -13.53
C ALA A 253 -9.96 -15.21 -14.87
N ILE A 254 -8.85 -15.14 -15.59
CA ILE A 254 -8.77 -14.54 -16.93
C ILE A 254 -9.70 -15.27 -17.91
N ARG A 255 -9.70 -16.60 -17.91
CA ARG A 255 -10.58 -17.42 -18.76
C ARG A 255 -12.06 -17.14 -18.51
N ARG A 256 -12.49 -17.06 -17.24
CA ARG A 256 -13.87 -16.74 -16.86
C ARG A 256 -14.24 -15.32 -17.28
N MET A 257 -13.39 -14.34 -16.97
CA MET A 257 -13.59 -12.95 -17.39
C MET A 257 -13.80 -12.85 -18.90
N LYS A 258 -13.00 -13.58 -19.69
CA LYS A 258 -13.14 -13.62 -21.15
C LYS A 258 -14.45 -14.24 -21.61
N ALA A 259 -14.83 -15.38 -21.04
CA ALA A 259 -16.07 -16.11 -21.37
C ALA A 259 -17.31 -15.25 -21.08
N ASP A 260 -17.28 -14.46 -20.00
CA ASP A 260 -18.39 -13.59 -19.55
C ASP A 260 -18.33 -12.18 -20.15
N GLY A 261 -17.41 -11.93 -21.05
CA GLY A 261 -17.32 -10.65 -21.79
C GLY A 261 -16.69 -9.50 -21.04
N PHE A 262 -15.91 -9.76 -19.98
CA PHE A 262 -15.16 -8.71 -19.26
C PHE A 262 -13.88 -8.29 -20.00
N THR A 263 -14.05 -7.87 -21.26
CA THR A 263 -12.98 -7.31 -22.08
C THR A 263 -12.94 -5.78 -21.97
N TRP A 264 -11.86 -5.17 -22.43
CA TRP A 264 -11.71 -3.71 -22.40
C TRP A 264 -12.71 -2.98 -23.30
N LYS A 265 -13.05 -3.56 -24.46
CA LYS A 265 -13.98 -3.01 -25.47
C LYS A 265 -15.41 -3.46 -25.23
#